data_a7910f6c3b26887a2aeec80ebefa11fc
#
_entry.id   a7910f6c3b26887a2aeec80ebefa11fc
#
_cell.length_a   1.000
_cell.length_b   1.000
_cell.length_c   1.000
_cell.angle_alpha   90.00
_cell.angle_beta   90.00
_cell.angle_gamma   90.00
#
_symmetry.space_group_name_H-M   'P 1'
#
loop_
_entity.id
_entity.type
_entity.pdbx_description
1 polymer ?
#
loop_
_entity_poly.entity_id
_entity_poly.type
_entity_poly.pdbx_seq_one_letter_code
_entity_poly.pdbx_strand_id
1 'polypeptide(L)'
;MAPTAFTPRADPLRELLDAVDDELAAYVRRKFPDEARESFPRAVRTKAADCCVQWAQFASKRKMNPAALAMEVATEFQAELDARANAGETRGTIVSCAAAGVYLNMSLNRPKVFEMALRSVASQGETFGHTDAAKGKRVIIEHTSSNPNAPLHIGNLRNVMIGAHLARLMKACGHDAKEAFYVNDLGAQIGLTALAYTRVYDKLEPYMKIDHWIGAMYAVMNTCQELQQVGVKPGDLEVRAVF
;
A
#
# COMPACT_ATOMS: atom_id res chain seq x y z
N MET A 1 -27.62 15.82 -6.95
CA MET A 1 -27.48 14.37 -6.78
C MET A 1 -27.17 14.11 -5.31
N ALA A 2 -28.03 13.42 -4.60
CA ALA A 2 -27.79 13.02 -3.22
C ALA A 2 -26.58 12.08 -3.19
N PRO A 3 -25.69 12.16 -2.19
CA PRO A 3 -24.59 11.22 -2.07
C PRO A 3 -25.18 9.83 -1.87
N THR A 4 -24.94 8.94 -2.81
CA THR A 4 -25.25 7.52 -2.69
C THR A 4 -24.67 7.01 -1.38
N ALA A 5 -25.52 6.39 -0.55
CA ALA A 5 -25.12 5.80 0.71
C ALA A 5 -23.92 4.87 0.47
N PHE A 6 -22.81 5.19 1.11
CA PHE A 6 -21.56 4.48 0.93
C PHE A 6 -21.68 3.12 1.62
N THR A 7 -21.66 2.05 0.83
CA THR A 7 -21.54 0.70 1.36
C THR A 7 -20.05 0.46 1.66
N PRO A 8 -19.68 0.06 2.90
CA PRO A 8 -18.29 -0.27 3.20
C PRO A 8 -17.78 -1.31 2.19
N ARG A 9 -16.63 -1.05 1.59
CA ARG A 9 -16.03 -1.99 0.66
C ARG A 9 -15.58 -3.22 1.42
N ALA A 10 -16.02 -4.37 0.98
CA ALA A 10 -15.65 -5.64 1.57
C ALA A 10 -14.15 -5.88 1.39
N ASP A 11 -13.46 -6.16 2.51
CA ASP A 11 -12.09 -6.67 2.50
C ASP A 11 -12.16 -8.20 2.38
N PRO A 12 -11.80 -8.81 1.23
CA PRO A 12 -11.95 -10.25 1.03
C PRO A 12 -11.19 -11.10 2.05
N LEU A 13 -10.05 -10.59 2.52
CA LEU A 13 -9.27 -11.27 3.55
C LEU A 13 -9.99 -11.24 4.90
N ARG A 14 -10.60 -10.12 5.23
CA ARG A 14 -11.36 -9.97 6.46
C ARG A 14 -12.61 -10.83 6.43
N GLU A 15 -13.35 -10.84 5.32
CA GLU A 15 -14.49 -11.73 5.12
C GLU A 15 -14.13 -13.22 5.29
N LEU A 16 -12.97 -13.62 4.75
CA LEU A 16 -12.46 -14.97 4.91
C LEU A 16 -12.15 -15.29 6.38
N LEU A 17 -11.43 -14.40 7.07
CA LEU A 17 -11.10 -14.60 8.49
C LEU A 17 -12.34 -14.56 9.38
N ASP A 18 -13.30 -13.68 9.07
CA ASP A 18 -14.57 -13.64 9.79
C ASP A 18 -15.38 -14.94 9.59
N ALA A 19 -15.36 -15.51 8.38
CA ALA A 19 -15.98 -16.84 8.12
C ALA A 19 -15.30 -17.98 8.90
N VAL A 20 -13.97 -17.92 9.03
CA VAL A 20 -13.21 -18.86 9.86
C VAL A 20 -13.55 -18.68 11.33
N ASP A 21 -13.59 -17.42 11.81
CA ASP A 21 -13.95 -17.09 13.19
C ASP A 21 -15.38 -17.54 13.54
N ASP A 22 -16.32 -17.39 12.61
CA ASP A 22 -17.72 -17.80 12.80
C ASP A 22 -17.83 -19.33 12.93
N GLU A 23 -17.14 -20.07 12.07
CA GLU A 23 -17.14 -21.54 12.10
C GLU A 23 -16.50 -22.07 13.38
N LEU A 24 -15.34 -21.50 13.78
CA LEU A 24 -14.69 -21.85 15.04
C LEU A 24 -15.52 -21.43 16.26
N ALA A 25 -16.11 -20.24 16.22
CA ALA A 25 -16.95 -19.73 17.31
C ALA A 25 -18.19 -20.60 17.55
N ALA A 26 -18.76 -21.17 16.49
CA ALA A 26 -19.87 -22.12 16.63
C ALA A 26 -19.47 -23.36 17.44
N TYR A 27 -18.26 -23.88 17.22
CA TYR A 27 -17.71 -24.97 18.03
C TYR A 27 -17.43 -24.50 19.47
N VAL A 28 -16.70 -23.38 19.63
CA VAL A 28 -16.29 -22.86 20.96
C VAL A 28 -17.52 -22.56 21.84
N ARG A 29 -18.60 -22.01 21.26
CA ARG A 29 -19.85 -21.76 21.98
C ARG A 29 -20.50 -23.02 22.51
N ARG A 30 -20.45 -24.14 21.79
CA ARG A 30 -20.98 -25.43 22.28
C ARG A 30 -20.13 -25.99 23.43
N LYS A 31 -18.81 -25.80 23.34
CA LYS A 31 -17.87 -26.28 24.37
C LYS A 31 -17.86 -25.39 25.62
N PHE A 32 -18.03 -24.09 25.44
CA PHE A 32 -18.00 -23.05 26.49
C PHE A 32 -19.23 -22.14 26.42
N PRO A 33 -20.43 -22.61 26.78
CA PRO A 33 -21.68 -21.92 26.55
C PRO A 33 -21.82 -20.59 27.33
N ASP A 34 -21.15 -20.49 28.48
CA ASP A 34 -21.22 -19.32 29.36
C ASP A 34 -20.30 -18.16 28.93
N GLU A 35 -19.56 -18.33 27.82
CA GLU A 35 -18.59 -17.35 27.39
C GLU A 35 -19.12 -16.41 26.32
N ALA A 36 -18.85 -15.11 26.51
CA ALA A 36 -19.16 -14.11 25.51
C ALA A 36 -18.29 -14.25 24.25
N ARG A 37 -18.88 -14.02 23.08
CA ARG A 37 -18.18 -14.17 21.79
C ARG A 37 -16.91 -13.29 21.69
N GLU A 38 -16.92 -12.11 22.32
CA GLU A 38 -15.79 -11.16 22.33
C GLU A 38 -14.54 -11.73 23.03
N SER A 39 -14.72 -12.77 23.88
CA SER A 39 -13.62 -13.46 24.56
C SER A 39 -12.99 -14.54 23.70
N PHE A 40 -13.62 -14.95 22.60
CA PHE A 40 -13.13 -16.03 21.76
C PHE A 40 -11.86 -15.57 21.01
N PRO A 41 -10.87 -16.45 20.90
CA PRO A 41 -9.68 -16.13 20.12
C PRO A 41 -10.03 -15.95 18.64
N ARG A 42 -9.35 -15.02 17.96
CA ARG A 42 -9.57 -14.74 16.55
C ARG A 42 -8.50 -15.31 15.67
N ALA A 43 -8.90 -15.73 14.47
CA ALA A 43 -8.01 -16.23 13.46
C ALA A 43 -7.11 -15.11 12.88
N VAL A 44 -5.84 -15.43 12.74
CA VAL A 44 -4.84 -14.58 12.10
C VAL A 44 -4.06 -15.35 11.05
N ARG A 45 -3.55 -14.67 10.04
CA ARG A 45 -2.66 -15.29 9.06
C ARG A 45 -1.34 -15.69 9.70
N THR A 46 -0.78 -16.81 9.25
CA THR A 46 0.52 -17.29 9.70
C THR A 46 1.33 -17.82 8.51
N LYS A 47 2.65 -18.00 8.72
CA LYS A 47 3.51 -18.68 7.74
C LYS A 47 3.48 -20.20 7.86
N ALA A 48 3.02 -20.71 9.01
CA ALA A 48 3.04 -22.14 9.33
C ALA A 48 1.78 -22.89 8.84
N ALA A 49 0.68 -22.16 8.60
CA ALA A 49 -0.59 -22.69 8.12
C ALA A 49 -1.35 -21.62 7.35
N ASP A 50 -2.52 -21.91 6.81
CA ASP A 50 -3.34 -20.88 6.13
C ASP A 50 -3.79 -19.80 7.12
N CYS A 51 -4.18 -20.22 8.34
CA CYS A 51 -4.42 -19.31 9.48
C CYS A 51 -4.22 -20.04 10.81
N CYS A 52 -4.13 -19.33 11.91
CA CYS A 52 -4.06 -19.90 13.25
C CYS A 52 -4.82 -19.08 14.28
N VAL A 53 -5.12 -19.71 15.40
CA VAL A 53 -5.72 -19.09 16.59
C VAL A 53 -4.81 -19.34 17.80
N GLN A 54 -4.59 -18.33 18.62
CA GLN A 54 -3.80 -18.45 19.85
C GLN A 54 -4.70 -18.58 21.07
N TRP A 55 -4.51 -19.65 21.84
CA TRP A 55 -5.34 -19.98 23.01
C TRP A 55 -4.82 -19.43 24.34
N ALA A 56 -3.64 -18.76 24.36
CA ALA A 56 -2.99 -18.36 25.60
C ALA A 56 -3.86 -17.47 26.49
N GLN A 57 -4.42 -16.40 25.94
CA GLN A 57 -5.27 -15.46 26.72
C GLN A 57 -6.59 -16.11 27.18
N PHE A 58 -7.21 -16.89 26.30
CA PHE A 58 -8.46 -17.59 26.59
C PHE A 58 -8.28 -18.63 27.72
N ALA A 59 -7.20 -19.41 27.67
CA ALA A 59 -6.85 -20.40 28.67
C ALA A 59 -6.45 -19.78 30.02
N SER A 60 -5.67 -18.71 30.00
CA SER A 60 -5.23 -18.02 31.22
C SER A 60 -6.40 -17.48 32.04
N LYS A 61 -7.42 -16.92 31.42
CA LYS A 61 -8.64 -16.49 32.10
C LYS A 61 -9.35 -17.61 32.86
N ARG A 62 -9.17 -18.86 32.43
CA ARG A 62 -9.79 -20.08 33.00
C ARG A 62 -8.86 -20.91 33.86
N LYS A 63 -7.64 -20.44 34.08
CA LYS A 63 -6.61 -21.19 34.78
C LYS A 63 -6.31 -22.56 34.18
N MET A 64 -6.48 -22.66 32.83
CA MET A 64 -6.18 -23.88 32.05
C MET A 64 -4.77 -23.77 31.44
N ASN A 65 -4.17 -24.93 31.15
CA ASN A 65 -2.92 -24.96 30.38
C ASN A 65 -3.23 -24.64 28.90
N PRO A 66 -2.66 -23.61 28.32
CA PRO A 66 -2.96 -23.20 26.94
C PRO A 66 -2.65 -24.27 25.89
N ALA A 67 -1.55 -25.00 26.04
CA ALA A 67 -1.16 -26.06 25.10
C ALA A 67 -2.05 -27.29 25.21
N ALA A 68 -2.46 -27.66 26.43
CA ALA A 68 -3.40 -28.73 26.65
C ALA A 68 -4.78 -28.40 26.06
N LEU A 69 -5.25 -27.16 26.25
CA LEU A 69 -6.50 -26.70 25.68
C LEU A 69 -6.44 -26.68 24.14
N ALA A 70 -5.34 -26.19 23.54
CA ALA A 70 -5.18 -26.19 22.09
C ALA A 70 -5.20 -27.63 21.52
N MET A 71 -4.59 -28.58 22.20
CA MET A 71 -4.60 -30.00 21.79
C MET A 71 -5.99 -30.62 21.91
N GLU A 72 -6.70 -30.36 23.00
CA GLU A 72 -8.07 -30.80 23.21
C GLU A 72 -9.01 -30.27 22.13
N VAL A 73 -8.99 -28.96 21.89
CA VAL A 73 -9.78 -28.32 20.84
C VAL A 73 -9.43 -28.87 19.46
N ALA A 74 -8.14 -29.08 19.18
CA ALA A 74 -7.73 -29.64 17.90
C ALA A 74 -8.29 -31.03 17.67
N THR A 75 -8.25 -31.89 18.69
CA THR A 75 -8.75 -33.26 18.58
C THR A 75 -10.26 -33.31 18.38
N GLU A 76 -11.01 -32.59 19.20
CA GLU A 76 -12.48 -32.61 19.14
C GLU A 76 -13.00 -31.89 17.87
N PHE A 77 -12.45 -30.74 17.54
CA PHE A 77 -12.89 -29.98 16.37
C PHE A 77 -12.52 -30.69 15.07
N GLN A 78 -11.34 -31.36 15.01
CA GLN A 78 -10.99 -32.20 13.86
C GLN A 78 -11.98 -33.36 13.68
N ALA A 79 -12.35 -34.04 14.76
CA ALA A 79 -13.32 -35.11 14.69
C ALA A 79 -14.70 -34.61 14.18
N GLU A 80 -15.11 -33.42 14.56
CA GLU A 80 -16.34 -32.78 14.04
C GLU A 80 -16.22 -32.48 12.55
N LEU A 81 -15.08 -31.94 12.10
CA LEU A 81 -14.83 -31.65 10.69
C LEU A 81 -14.86 -32.97 9.86
N ASP A 82 -14.28 -34.04 10.37
CA ASP A 82 -14.28 -35.33 9.71
C ASP A 82 -15.68 -35.97 9.65
N ALA A 83 -16.49 -35.84 10.71
CA ALA A 83 -17.86 -36.29 10.74
C ALA A 83 -18.74 -35.57 9.70
N ARG A 84 -18.59 -34.25 9.57
CA ARG A 84 -19.28 -33.45 8.54
C ARG A 84 -18.88 -33.86 7.13
N ALA A 85 -17.56 -34.10 6.90
CA ALA A 85 -17.06 -34.55 5.62
C ALA A 85 -17.64 -35.92 5.22
N ASN A 86 -17.75 -36.85 6.16
CA ASN A 86 -18.31 -38.20 5.96
C ASN A 86 -19.82 -38.18 5.75
N ALA A 87 -20.55 -37.23 6.33
CA ALA A 87 -21.98 -37.04 6.12
C ALA A 87 -22.31 -36.38 4.75
N GLY A 88 -21.30 -36.05 3.95
CA GLY A 88 -21.50 -35.38 2.67
C GLY A 88 -21.95 -33.93 2.79
N GLU A 89 -21.88 -33.33 3.96
CA GLU A 89 -22.14 -31.91 4.14
C GLU A 89 -21.12 -31.09 3.36
N THR A 90 -21.60 -30.00 2.76
CA THR A 90 -20.72 -29.05 2.06
C THR A 90 -19.63 -28.60 3.05
N ARG A 91 -18.37 -28.89 2.73
CA ARG A 91 -17.24 -28.54 3.61
C ARG A 91 -17.30 -27.05 3.93
N GLY A 92 -17.17 -26.71 5.22
CA GLY A 92 -17.07 -25.36 5.70
C GLY A 92 -15.84 -24.61 5.15
N THR A 93 -15.47 -23.52 5.77
CA THR A 93 -14.26 -22.78 5.42
C THR A 93 -13.00 -23.47 5.92
N ILE A 94 -13.09 -24.18 7.05
CA ILE A 94 -11.99 -24.96 7.65
C ILE A 94 -12.10 -26.41 7.20
N VAL A 95 -10.98 -26.99 6.75
CA VAL A 95 -10.89 -28.38 6.30
C VAL A 95 -10.24 -29.27 7.36
N SER A 96 -9.21 -28.76 8.01
CA SER A 96 -8.48 -29.47 9.06
C SER A 96 -7.86 -28.50 10.06
N CYS A 97 -7.60 -29.02 11.25
CA CYS A 97 -6.88 -28.29 12.27
C CYS A 97 -5.90 -29.17 13.04
N ALA A 98 -4.84 -28.58 13.56
CA ALA A 98 -3.84 -29.24 14.37
C ALA A 98 -3.26 -28.28 15.41
N ALA A 99 -3.01 -28.81 16.62
CA ALA A 99 -2.35 -28.03 17.66
C ALA A 99 -0.84 -27.95 17.44
N ALA A 100 -0.27 -26.78 17.72
CA ALA A 100 1.17 -26.53 17.76
C ALA A 100 1.49 -25.64 18.96
N GLY A 101 1.82 -26.24 20.09
CA GLY A 101 1.94 -25.55 21.37
C GLY A 101 0.62 -24.86 21.75
N VAL A 102 0.63 -23.56 21.91
CA VAL A 102 -0.57 -22.77 22.28
C VAL A 102 -1.43 -22.37 21.08
N TYR A 103 -1.04 -22.75 19.88
CA TYR A 103 -1.71 -22.40 18.63
C TYR A 103 -2.54 -23.55 18.09
N LEU A 104 -3.70 -23.22 17.53
CA LEU A 104 -4.48 -24.08 16.67
C LEU A 104 -4.25 -23.62 15.24
N ASN A 105 -3.49 -24.38 14.48
CA ASN A 105 -3.26 -24.17 13.07
C ASN A 105 -4.40 -24.76 12.25
N MET A 106 -4.88 -24.05 11.26
CA MET A 106 -6.01 -24.47 10.43
C MET A 106 -5.66 -24.39 8.95
N SER A 107 -6.12 -25.40 8.21
CA SER A 107 -6.08 -25.44 6.75
C SER A 107 -7.46 -25.12 6.20
N LEU A 108 -7.50 -24.30 5.17
CA LEU A 108 -8.74 -23.79 4.59
C LEU A 108 -9.18 -24.57 3.36
N ASN A 109 -10.46 -24.56 3.11
CA ASN A 109 -11.07 -25.09 1.90
C ASN A 109 -10.71 -24.20 0.71
N ARG A 110 -9.63 -24.52 0.03
CA ARG A 110 -9.09 -23.73 -1.08
C ARG A 110 -10.10 -23.45 -2.21
N PRO A 111 -10.89 -24.45 -2.70
CA PRO A 111 -11.96 -24.18 -3.64
C PRO A 111 -12.94 -23.11 -3.16
N LYS A 112 -13.38 -23.17 -1.89
CA LYS A 112 -14.30 -22.17 -1.32
C LYS A 112 -13.65 -20.81 -1.17
N VAL A 113 -12.39 -20.75 -0.71
CA VAL A 113 -11.63 -19.51 -0.63
C VAL A 113 -11.48 -18.86 -2.02
N PHE A 114 -11.20 -19.67 -3.04
CA PHE A 114 -11.10 -19.22 -4.41
C PHE A 114 -12.44 -18.70 -4.95
N GLU A 115 -13.53 -19.41 -4.67
CA GLU A 115 -14.88 -18.96 -5.02
C GLU A 115 -15.22 -17.63 -4.36
N MET A 116 -14.95 -17.47 -3.06
CA MET A 116 -15.14 -16.19 -2.35
C MET A 116 -14.33 -15.07 -2.97
N ALA A 117 -13.06 -15.32 -3.29
CA ALA A 117 -12.21 -14.33 -3.95
C ALA A 117 -12.73 -13.93 -5.32
N LEU A 118 -13.14 -14.88 -6.15
CA LEU A 118 -13.72 -14.60 -7.48
C LEU A 118 -15.04 -13.82 -7.39
N ARG A 119 -15.91 -14.18 -6.45
CA ARG A 119 -17.15 -13.44 -6.19
C ARG A 119 -16.86 -12.01 -5.78
N SER A 120 -15.87 -11.81 -4.91
CA SER A 120 -15.46 -10.48 -4.45
C SER A 120 -14.88 -9.65 -5.60
N VAL A 121 -14.03 -10.23 -6.45
CA VAL A 121 -13.52 -9.57 -7.67
C VAL A 121 -14.67 -9.18 -8.59
N ALA A 122 -15.58 -10.11 -8.88
CA ALA A 122 -16.70 -9.87 -9.78
C ALA A 122 -17.66 -8.79 -9.27
N SER A 123 -17.90 -8.74 -7.95
CA SER A 123 -18.81 -7.76 -7.34
C SER A 123 -18.21 -6.36 -7.20
N GLN A 124 -16.90 -6.27 -6.95
CA GLN A 124 -16.21 -5.00 -6.75
C GLN A 124 -15.62 -4.40 -8.03
N GLY A 125 -15.35 -5.23 -9.04
CA GLY A 125 -14.77 -4.80 -10.32
C GLY A 125 -13.47 -4.01 -10.12
N GLU A 126 -13.38 -2.82 -10.72
CA GLU A 126 -12.20 -1.94 -10.65
C GLU A 126 -11.86 -1.47 -9.23
N THR A 127 -12.79 -1.59 -8.29
CA THR A 127 -12.58 -1.20 -6.91
C THR A 127 -12.13 -2.35 -6.00
N PHE A 128 -11.88 -3.54 -6.59
CA PHE A 128 -11.38 -4.68 -5.83
C PHE A 128 -10.06 -4.34 -5.11
N GLY A 129 -9.99 -4.69 -3.83
CA GLY A 129 -8.85 -4.37 -2.97
C GLY A 129 -8.84 -2.95 -2.39
N HIS A 130 -9.80 -2.10 -2.75
CA HIS A 130 -9.96 -0.81 -2.08
C HIS A 130 -10.57 -0.98 -0.70
N THR A 131 -10.17 -0.12 0.24
CA THR A 131 -10.67 -0.13 1.62
C THR A 131 -11.12 1.25 2.06
N ASP A 132 -11.89 1.31 3.14
CA ASP A 132 -12.30 2.56 3.79
C ASP A 132 -11.53 2.84 5.08
N ALA A 133 -10.41 2.16 5.29
CA ALA A 133 -9.62 2.25 6.52
C ALA A 133 -9.23 3.70 6.88
N ALA A 134 -9.12 4.55 5.89
CA ALA A 134 -8.73 5.96 6.05
C ALA A 134 -9.83 6.96 5.67
N LYS A 135 -11.09 6.53 5.61
CA LYS A 135 -12.23 7.41 5.28
C LYS A 135 -12.26 8.66 6.16
N GLY A 136 -12.38 9.82 5.52
CA GLY A 136 -12.41 11.11 6.19
C GLY A 136 -11.03 11.70 6.53
N LYS A 137 -9.93 10.97 6.27
CA LYS A 137 -8.58 11.50 6.42
C LYS A 137 -8.14 12.17 5.13
N ARG A 138 -7.70 13.42 5.23
CA ARG A 138 -7.12 14.17 4.11
C ARG A 138 -5.61 14.02 4.09
N VAL A 139 -5.02 13.90 2.90
CA VAL A 139 -3.58 13.83 2.69
C VAL A 139 -3.20 14.60 1.43
N ILE A 140 -2.11 15.33 1.50
CA ILE A 140 -1.48 15.97 0.34
C ILE A 140 -0.19 15.21 0.07
N ILE A 141 0.03 14.82 -1.18
CA ILE A 141 1.23 14.13 -1.63
C ILE A 141 1.92 15.05 -2.61
N GLU A 142 2.99 15.67 -2.15
CA GLU A 142 3.86 16.45 -3.01
C GLU A 142 4.84 15.52 -3.73
N HIS A 143 4.93 15.67 -5.03
CA HIS A 143 5.89 14.91 -5.83
C HIS A 143 6.27 15.67 -7.10
N THR A 144 7.26 15.13 -7.82
CA THR A 144 7.88 15.75 -8.98
C THR A 144 8.74 16.95 -8.58
N SER A 145 8.15 18.09 -8.24
CA SER A 145 8.76 19.30 -7.64
C SER A 145 10.18 19.59 -8.15
N SER A 146 10.35 19.50 -9.47
CA SER A 146 11.63 19.72 -10.14
C SER A 146 11.82 21.20 -10.49
N ASN A 147 13.07 21.66 -10.43
CA ASN A 147 13.42 23.02 -10.82
C ASN A 147 13.19 23.23 -12.33
N PRO A 148 12.62 24.36 -12.76
CA PRO A 148 12.34 24.64 -14.17
C PRO A 148 13.57 25.17 -14.95
N ASN A 149 14.77 24.79 -14.56
CA ASN A 149 16.04 25.22 -15.13
C ASN A 149 16.75 24.16 -15.99
N ALA A 150 16.11 22.98 -16.16
CA ALA A 150 16.65 21.89 -16.99
C ALA A 150 15.54 20.92 -17.41
N PRO A 151 15.73 20.12 -18.47
CA PRO A 151 14.86 19.04 -18.83
C PRO A 151 14.72 18.01 -17.69
N LEU A 152 13.57 17.34 -17.63
CA LEU A 152 13.37 16.24 -16.67
C LEU A 152 14.33 15.08 -16.99
N HIS A 153 14.96 14.55 -15.97
CA HIS A 153 15.83 13.39 -16.06
C HIS A 153 15.25 12.17 -15.32
N ILE A 154 15.91 11.04 -15.40
CA ILE A 154 15.45 9.77 -14.81
C ILE A 154 15.18 9.87 -13.29
N GLY A 155 15.92 10.72 -12.57
CA GLY A 155 15.69 10.98 -11.14
C GLY A 155 14.35 11.66 -10.88
N ASN A 156 13.96 12.64 -11.73
CA ASN A 156 12.66 13.27 -11.65
C ASN A 156 11.54 12.26 -11.98
N LEU A 157 11.72 11.43 -13.02
CA LEU A 157 10.76 10.38 -13.38
C LEU A 157 10.53 9.41 -12.22
N ARG A 158 11.60 8.98 -11.54
CA ARG A 158 11.49 8.14 -10.34
C ARG A 158 10.59 8.80 -9.29
N ASN A 159 10.79 10.08 -9.02
CA ASN A 159 10.00 10.82 -8.03
C ASN A 159 8.52 10.92 -8.43
N VAL A 160 8.25 11.19 -9.71
CA VAL A 160 6.89 11.16 -10.29
C VAL A 160 6.24 9.81 -10.06
N MET A 161 6.92 8.72 -10.40
CA MET A 161 6.37 7.37 -10.28
C MET A 161 6.05 7.00 -8.83
N ILE A 162 6.95 7.30 -7.89
CA ILE A 162 6.73 7.05 -6.46
C ILE A 162 5.53 7.85 -5.97
N GLY A 163 5.48 9.15 -6.24
CA GLY A 163 4.40 10.03 -5.77
C GLY A 163 3.04 9.65 -6.33
N ALA A 164 2.96 9.42 -7.65
CA ALA A 164 1.71 9.03 -8.31
C ALA A 164 1.19 7.66 -7.82
N HIS A 165 2.08 6.68 -7.57
CA HIS A 165 1.69 5.39 -6.99
C HIS A 165 1.20 5.56 -5.56
N LEU A 166 1.89 6.37 -4.75
CA LEU A 166 1.48 6.65 -3.38
C LEU A 166 0.10 7.33 -3.34
N ALA A 167 -0.14 8.30 -4.23
CA ALA A 167 -1.44 8.96 -4.33
C ALA A 167 -2.57 7.98 -4.66
N ARG A 168 -2.35 7.09 -5.64
CA ARG A 168 -3.32 6.04 -6.00
C ARG A 168 -3.56 5.08 -4.84
N LEU A 169 -2.50 4.64 -4.16
CA LEU A 169 -2.60 3.76 -3.00
C LEU A 169 -3.40 4.41 -1.87
N MET A 170 -3.12 5.67 -1.54
CA MET A 170 -3.86 6.41 -0.52
C MET A 170 -5.33 6.56 -0.89
N LYS A 171 -5.65 6.87 -2.16
CA LYS A 171 -7.05 6.91 -2.65
C LYS A 171 -7.72 5.54 -2.51
N ALA A 172 -7.02 4.46 -2.87
CA ALA A 172 -7.53 3.10 -2.72
C ALA A 172 -7.78 2.71 -1.26
N CYS A 173 -7.03 3.27 -0.31
CA CYS A 173 -7.24 3.11 1.13
C CYS A 173 -8.33 4.02 1.72
N GLY A 174 -9.01 4.83 0.90
CA GLY A 174 -10.12 5.69 1.33
C GLY A 174 -9.72 7.11 1.78
N HIS A 175 -8.46 7.52 1.60
CA HIS A 175 -8.07 8.91 1.86
C HIS A 175 -8.64 9.87 0.80
N ASP A 176 -8.98 11.09 1.22
CA ASP A 176 -9.09 12.25 0.33
C ASP A 176 -7.66 12.71 -0.01
N ALA A 177 -7.05 12.06 -1.00
CA ALA A 177 -5.67 12.28 -1.40
C ALA A 177 -5.60 13.26 -2.57
N LYS A 178 -4.87 14.36 -2.37
CA LYS A 178 -4.58 15.37 -3.39
C LYS A 178 -3.11 15.33 -3.74
N GLU A 179 -2.83 15.45 -5.03
CA GLU A 179 -1.48 15.56 -5.56
C GLU A 179 -1.11 17.03 -5.64
N ALA A 180 0.11 17.37 -5.25
CA ALA A 180 0.65 18.73 -5.28
C ALA A 180 2.01 18.75 -5.97
N PHE A 181 2.28 19.85 -6.64
CA PHE A 181 3.57 20.17 -7.24
C PHE A 181 4.05 21.49 -6.63
N TYR A 182 5.22 21.44 -6.02
CA TYR A 182 5.85 22.68 -5.54
C TYR A 182 6.54 23.38 -6.72
N VAL A 183 6.02 24.54 -7.11
CA VAL A 183 6.62 25.37 -8.14
C VAL A 183 7.76 26.16 -7.52
N ASN A 184 9.01 25.77 -7.84
CA ASN A 184 10.18 26.49 -7.37
C ASN A 184 10.55 27.58 -8.37
N ASP A 185 10.04 28.80 -8.15
CA ASP A 185 10.26 29.98 -8.98
C ASP A 185 11.26 30.97 -8.35
N LEU A 186 11.88 30.60 -7.24
CA LEU A 186 12.86 31.40 -6.49
C LEU A 186 14.17 30.64 -6.26
N GLY A 187 15.21 31.39 -5.90
CA GLY A 187 16.51 30.83 -5.53
C GLY A 187 17.61 31.07 -6.55
N ALA A 188 18.85 30.74 -6.19
CA ALA A 188 20.05 31.05 -6.97
C ALA A 188 20.02 30.48 -8.39
N GLN A 189 19.55 29.24 -8.55
CA GLN A 189 19.47 28.59 -9.85
C GLN A 189 18.45 29.28 -10.78
N ILE A 190 17.29 29.65 -10.23
CA ILE A 190 16.27 30.34 -11.00
C ILE A 190 16.72 31.75 -11.34
N GLY A 191 17.34 32.46 -10.38
CA GLY A 191 17.95 33.76 -10.63
C GLY A 191 19.01 33.72 -11.74
N LEU A 192 19.85 32.71 -11.74
CA LEU A 192 20.86 32.54 -12.79
C LEU A 192 20.23 32.23 -14.15
N THR A 193 19.20 31.41 -14.20
CA THR A 193 18.42 31.11 -15.41
C THR A 193 17.73 32.39 -15.95
N ALA A 194 17.10 33.17 -15.07
CA ALA A 194 16.46 34.42 -15.44
C ALA A 194 17.49 35.46 -16.00
N LEU A 195 18.65 35.54 -15.37
CA LEU A 195 19.75 36.37 -15.86
C LEU A 195 20.20 35.93 -17.26
N ALA A 196 20.37 34.60 -17.46
CA ALA A 196 20.71 34.07 -18.78
C ALA A 196 19.65 34.44 -19.82
N TYR A 197 18.38 34.23 -19.49
CA TYR A 197 17.26 34.58 -20.36
C TYR A 197 17.27 36.06 -20.75
N THR A 198 17.39 36.98 -19.79
CA THR A 198 17.42 38.40 -20.07
C THR A 198 18.60 38.88 -20.94
N ARG A 199 19.66 38.09 -21.04
CA ARG A 199 20.84 38.38 -21.86
C ARG A 199 20.72 37.91 -23.30
N VAL A 200 19.86 36.92 -23.56
CA VAL A 200 19.82 36.22 -24.86
C VAL A 200 18.44 36.19 -25.52
N TYR A 201 17.34 36.49 -24.81
CA TYR A 201 15.98 36.24 -25.28
C TYR A 201 15.61 37.04 -26.56
N ASP A 202 16.21 38.19 -26.75
CA ASP A 202 16.02 39.09 -27.93
C ASP A 202 17.05 38.81 -29.05
N LYS A 203 18.03 37.90 -28.81
CA LYS A 203 19.15 37.62 -29.72
C LYS A 203 19.15 36.24 -30.29
N LEU A 204 18.55 35.30 -29.57
CA LEU A 204 18.55 33.85 -29.89
C LEU A 204 17.13 33.31 -29.75
N GLU A 205 16.51 32.99 -30.87
CA GLU A 205 15.25 32.24 -30.85
C GLU A 205 15.49 30.79 -30.41
N PRO A 206 14.54 30.18 -29.69
CA PRO A 206 14.61 28.75 -29.34
C PRO A 206 14.66 27.86 -30.59
N TYR A 207 15.76 27.19 -30.81
CA TYR A 207 15.96 26.26 -31.93
C TYR A 207 15.72 24.79 -31.53
N MET A 208 15.36 24.55 -30.28
CA MET A 208 15.06 23.24 -29.72
C MET A 208 13.84 23.32 -28.77
N LYS A 209 13.45 22.21 -28.19
CA LYS A 209 12.39 22.19 -27.18
C LYS A 209 12.72 23.14 -26.04
N ILE A 210 11.75 23.91 -25.58
CA ILE A 210 11.96 25.06 -24.68
C ILE A 210 12.68 24.68 -23.38
N ASP A 211 12.37 23.53 -22.79
CA ASP A 211 13.02 23.03 -21.57
C ASP A 211 14.50 22.71 -21.78
N HIS A 212 14.87 22.18 -22.95
CA HIS A 212 16.27 21.95 -23.34
C HIS A 212 17.00 23.27 -23.59
N TRP A 213 16.33 24.21 -24.23
CA TRP A 213 16.92 25.55 -24.51
C TRP A 213 17.19 26.29 -23.19
N ILE A 214 16.25 26.31 -22.25
CA ILE A 214 16.43 26.92 -20.93
C ILE A 214 17.55 26.19 -20.18
N GLY A 215 17.61 24.86 -20.25
CA GLY A 215 18.68 24.06 -19.64
C GLY A 215 20.06 24.40 -20.20
N ALA A 216 20.16 24.60 -21.50
CA ALA A 216 21.41 25.02 -22.14
C ALA A 216 21.87 26.39 -21.66
N MET A 217 20.95 27.41 -21.61
CA MET A 217 21.26 28.71 -21.07
C MET A 217 21.73 28.68 -19.63
N TYR A 218 21.03 27.91 -18.78
CA TYR A 218 21.43 27.70 -17.38
C TYR A 218 22.83 27.11 -17.30
N ALA A 219 23.14 26.05 -18.07
CA ALA A 219 24.43 25.37 -18.06
C ALA A 219 25.56 26.35 -18.43
N VAL A 220 25.39 27.13 -19.50
CA VAL A 220 26.37 28.15 -19.91
C VAL A 220 26.61 29.16 -18.80
N MET A 221 25.56 29.73 -18.22
CA MET A 221 25.70 30.73 -17.17
C MET A 221 26.31 30.20 -15.91
N ASN A 222 25.95 28.95 -15.51
CA ASN A 222 26.54 28.28 -14.37
C ASN A 222 28.05 28.04 -14.58
N THR A 223 28.45 27.59 -15.77
CA THR A 223 29.87 27.41 -16.12
C THR A 223 30.62 28.74 -16.09
N CYS A 224 30.04 29.84 -16.63
CA CYS A 224 30.66 31.16 -16.56
C CYS A 224 30.85 31.62 -15.11
N GLN A 225 29.88 31.36 -14.22
CA GLN A 225 29.98 31.69 -12.82
C GLN A 225 31.09 30.91 -12.13
N GLU A 226 31.17 29.61 -12.38
CA GLU A 226 32.21 28.74 -11.81
C GLU A 226 33.61 29.18 -12.27
N LEU A 227 33.79 29.49 -13.56
CA LEU A 227 35.06 30.00 -14.11
C LEU A 227 35.48 31.32 -13.47
N GLN A 228 34.54 32.24 -13.24
CA GLN A 228 34.84 33.49 -12.52
C GLN A 228 35.29 33.25 -11.09
N GLN A 229 34.71 32.27 -10.39
CA GLN A 229 35.11 31.92 -9.02
C GLN A 229 36.54 31.39 -8.92
N VAL A 230 37.02 30.71 -9.95
CA VAL A 230 38.41 30.21 -10.03
C VAL A 230 39.37 31.22 -10.67
N GLY A 231 38.91 32.46 -10.92
CA GLY A 231 39.75 33.56 -11.37
C GLY A 231 40.01 33.63 -12.87
N VAL A 232 39.32 32.84 -13.70
CA VAL A 232 39.42 32.87 -15.15
C VAL A 232 38.73 34.14 -15.68
N LYS A 233 39.42 34.93 -16.47
CA LYS A 233 38.89 36.16 -17.10
C LYS A 233 38.26 35.85 -18.45
N PRO A 234 37.24 36.63 -18.89
CA PRO A 234 36.60 36.41 -20.20
C PRO A 234 37.54 36.36 -21.42
N GLY A 235 38.71 37.00 -21.36
CA GLY A 235 39.71 36.96 -22.43
C GLY A 235 40.59 35.74 -22.43
N ASP A 236 40.57 34.92 -21.39
CA ASP A 236 41.39 33.73 -21.27
C ASP A 236 40.72 32.48 -21.91
N LEU A 237 39.47 32.61 -22.37
CA LEU A 237 38.69 31.57 -22.98
C LEU A 237 38.58 31.73 -24.49
N GLU A 238 39.27 30.88 -25.28
CA GLU A 238 38.90 30.64 -26.66
C GLU A 238 37.58 29.82 -26.72
N VAL A 239 36.47 30.47 -26.92
CA VAL A 239 35.20 29.73 -27.16
C VAL A 239 35.24 29.24 -28.61
N ARG A 240 35.69 27.98 -28.82
CA ARG A 240 35.46 27.28 -30.07
C ARG A 240 34.01 26.78 -30.04
N ALA A 241 33.17 27.31 -30.88
CA ALA A 241 31.85 26.75 -31.14
C ALA A 241 32.05 25.35 -31.73
N VAL A 242 31.73 24.34 -30.98
CA VAL A 242 31.60 22.95 -31.45
C VAL A 242 30.10 22.78 -31.77
N PHE A 243 29.77 22.89 -33.05
CA PHE A 243 28.49 22.53 -33.62
C PHE A 243 28.63 21.16 -34.27
#